data_d57f0e0b43eaee5692c242e49b5e00d6
#
_entry.id   d57f0e0b43eaee5692c242e49b5e00d6
#
_cell.length_a   1.000
_cell.length_b   1.000
_cell.length_c   1.000
_cell.angle_alpha   90.00
_cell.angle_beta   90.00
_cell.angle_gamma   90.00
#
_symmetry.space_group_name_H-M   'P 1'
#
loop_
_entity.id
_entity.type
_entity.pdbx_description
1 polymer ?
#
loop_
_entity_poly.entity_id
_entity_poly.type
_entity_poly.pdbx_seq_one_letter_code
_entity_poly.pdbx_strand_id
1 'polypeptide(L)'
;MTVMSMSLLACASADARPSDSDRQSGIRIARRESQPPAKGPAENFTGNVRVEGRFQAEAPARVGGGTVTFEPGARTAWHTHPLGQTLIVTAGAGLVQHWGDQIQEIRPGDVVCIPPGVKHWHGATATSGMTHIAISESRDGKSVEWMEKVTDEQYRQ
;
A
#
# COMPACT_ATOMS: atom_id res chain seq x y z
N MET A 1 -1.64 -78.45 -8.20
CA MET A 1 -1.54 -77.48 -7.12
C MET A 1 -1.43 -76.11 -7.77
N THR A 2 -2.55 -75.36 -7.87
CA THR A 2 -2.61 -74.07 -8.58
C THR A 2 -2.71 -73.01 -7.50
N VAL A 3 -1.72 -72.14 -7.46
CA VAL A 3 -1.68 -71.06 -6.49
C VAL A 3 -2.34 -69.78 -7.15
N MET A 4 -3.45 -69.42 -6.55
CA MET A 4 -4.22 -68.19 -6.97
C MET A 4 -3.61 -66.98 -6.31
N SER A 5 -3.06 -66.04 -7.12
CA SER A 5 -2.52 -64.75 -6.66
C SER A 5 -3.65 -63.72 -6.60
N MET A 6 -3.94 -63.24 -5.39
CA MET A 6 -4.89 -62.17 -5.14
C MET A 6 -4.17 -60.81 -5.27
N SER A 7 -4.47 -60.07 -6.32
CA SER A 7 -4.05 -58.66 -6.46
C SER A 7 -4.95 -57.76 -5.61
N LEU A 8 -4.41 -57.13 -4.61
CA LEU A 8 -5.07 -55.99 -3.92
C LEU A 8 -4.99 -54.75 -4.78
N LEU A 9 -6.16 -54.27 -5.21
CA LEU A 9 -6.30 -52.98 -5.81
C LEU A 9 -6.37 -51.91 -4.69
N ALA A 10 -5.33 -51.12 -4.50
CA ALA A 10 -5.35 -49.99 -3.60
C ALA A 10 -6.06 -48.81 -4.28
N CYS A 11 -7.26 -48.44 -3.79
CA CYS A 11 -7.91 -47.20 -4.12
C CYS A 11 -7.14 -46.04 -3.50
N ALA A 12 -6.38 -45.31 -4.31
CA ALA A 12 -5.83 -44.01 -3.93
C ALA A 12 -6.96 -42.99 -3.99
N SER A 13 -7.44 -42.51 -2.85
CA SER A 13 -8.31 -41.36 -2.75
C SER A 13 -7.48 -40.15 -3.13
N ALA A 14 -7.73 -39.59 -4.32
CA ALA A 14 -7.18 -38.29 -4.71
C ALA A 14 -7.88 -37.22 -3.89
N ASP A 15 -7.20 -36.66 -2.90
CA ASP A 15 -7.60 -35.40 -2.27
C ASP A 15 -7.64 -34.32 -3.37
N ALA A 16 -8.84 -34.05 -3.86
CA ALA A 16 -9.08 -32.95 -4.78
C ALA A 16 -8.80 -31.64 -4.04
N ARG A 17 -7.70 -30.97 -4.41
CA ARG A 17 -7.47 -29.59 -3.97
C ARG A 17 -8.63 -28.74 -4.45
N PRO A 18 -9.22 -27.88 -3.60
CA PRO A 18 -10.29 -26.99 -4.02
C PRO A 18 -9.84 -26.17 -5.22
N SER A 19 -10.69 -26.07 -6.24
CA SER A 19 -10.41 -25.29 -7.44
C SER A 19 -10.26 -23.80 -7.11
N ASP A 20 -9.48 -23.04 -7.90
CA ASP A 20 -9.29 -21.61 -7.69
C ASP A 20 -10.62 -20.81 -7.73
N SER A 21 -11.68 -21.34 -8.32
CA SER A 21 -13.03 -20.76 -8.30
C SER A 21 -13.72 -20.80 -6.94
N ASP A 22 -13.37 -21.75 -6.06
CA ASP A 22 -13.97 -21.88 -4.72
C ASP A 22 -13.37 -20.89 -3.70
N ARG A 23 -12.25 -20.25 -4.03
CA ARG A 23 -11.57 -19.28 -3.15
C ARG A 23 -12.14 -17.85 -3.23
N GLN A 24 -13.01 -17.56 -4.19
CA GLN A 24 -13.48 -16.20 -4.49
C GLN A 24 -14.86 -15.84 -3.91
N SER A 25 -15.56 -16.74 -3.23
CA SER A 25 -16.96 -16.52 -2.82
C SER A 25 -17.16 -16.01 -1.38
N GLY A 26 -16.11 -15.79 -0.60
CA GLY A 26 -16.21 -15.43 0.82
C GLY A 26 -15.62 -14.04 1.17
N ILE A 27 -16.17 -13.44 2.25
CA ILE A 27 -15.58 -12.25 2.87
C ILE A 27 -14.19 -12.62 3.40
N ARG A 28 -13.15 -11.89 2.93
CA ARG A 28 -11.78 -12.08 3.37
C ARG A 28 -11.37 -10.99 4.36
N ILE A 29 -10.87 -11.39 5.52
CA ILE A 29 -10.38 -10.48 6.55
C ILE A 29 -8.86 -10.66 6.66
N ALA A 30 -8.11 -9.63 6.26
CA ALA A 30 -6.68 -9.55 6.54
C ALA A 30 -6.49 -9.05 7.98
N ARG A 31 -6.05 -9.93 8.87
CA ARG A 31 -5.83 -9.56 10.28
C ARG A 31 -4.51 -8.81 10.43
N ARG A 32 -4.47 -7.84 11.35
CA ARG A 32 -3.28 -7.03 11.61
C ARG A 32 -2.05 -7.90 11.95
N GLU A 33 -2.26 -8.94 12.73
CA GLU A 33 -1.21 -9.86 13.19
C GLU A 33 -0.54 -10.62 12.02
N SER A 34 -1.27 -10.81 10.91
CA SER A 34 -0.74 -11.45 9.70
C SER A 34 0.01 -10.48 8.76
N GLN A 35 0.00 -9.18 9.08
CA GLN A 35 0.61 -8.12 8.28
C GLN A 35 1.50 -7.24 9.16
N PRO A 36 2.69 -7.72 9.55
CA PRO A 36 3.57 -6.91 10.39
C PRO A 36 3.95 -5.60 9.68
N PRO A 37 4.11 -4.51 10.45
CA PRO A 37 4.57 -3.25 9.92
C PRO A 37 5.91 -3.41 9.17
N ALA A 38 6.04 -2.73 8.04
CA ALA A 38 7.27 -2.68 7.27
C ALA A 38 7.84 -1.26 7.29
N LYS A 39 9.17 -1.16 7.34
CA LYS A 39 9.85 0.12 7.17
C LYS A 39 9.69 0.58 5.71
N GLY A 40 9.41 1.86 5.51
CA GLY A 40 9.43 2.47 4.18
C GLY A 40 10.82 2.36 3.57
N PRO A 41 10.93 1.93 2.28
CA PRO A 41 12.21 1.82 1.60
C PRO A 41 12.98 3.15 1.56
N ALA A 42 14.27 3.12 1.89
CA ALA A 42 15.08 4.34 2.00
C ALA A 42 15.23 5.08 0.68
N GLU A 43 15.08 4.42 -0.46
CA GLU A 43 15.05 5.05 -1.79
C GLU A 43 13.81 5.94 -2.00
N ASN A 44 12.67 5.60 -1.38
CA ASN A 44 11.39 6.28 -1.59
C ASN A 44 10.99 7.24 -0.47
N PHE A 45 11.70 7.18 0.67
CA PHE A 45 11.39 7.99 1.85
C PHE A 45 12.64 8.62 2.45
N THR A 46 12.48 9.82 3.00
CA THR A 46 13.44 10.48 3.89
C THR A 46 12.91 10.37 5.31
N GLY A 47 13.80 10.08 6.28
CA GLY A 47 13.42 9.87 7.69
C GLY A 47 12.81 8.49 7.95
N ASN A 48 12.14 8.35 9.10
CA ASN A 48 11.54 7.09 9.52
C ASN A 48 10.08 7.04 9.10
N VAL A 49 9.74 6.04 8.30
CA VAL A 49 8.38 5.79 7.82
C VAL A 49 8.03 4.33 8.03
N ARG A 50 6.81 4.08 8.50
CA ARG A 50 6.23 2.75 8.70
C ARG A 50 5.00 2.59 7.81
N VAL A 51 4.91 1.45 7.13
CA VAL A 51 3.77 1.07 6.29
C VAL A 51 3.15 -0.20 6.84
N GLU A 52 1.85 -0.16 7.10
CA GLU A 52 1.09 -1.29 7.66
C GLU A 52 -0.32 -1.37 7.04
N GLY A 53 -1.05 -2.46 7.31
CA GLY A 53 -2.43 -2.62 6.84
C GLY A 53 -2.56 -2.55 5.31
N ARG A 54 -1.58 -3.07 4.58
CA ARG A 54 -1.61 -3.05 3.11
C ARG A 54 -2.73 -3.94 2.61
N PHE A 55 -3.41 -3.46 1.58
CA PHE A 55 -4.41 -4.25 0.87
C PHE A 55 -4.28 -4.02 -0.63
N GLN A 56 -4.72 -5.02 -1.39
CA GLN A 56 -4.90 -4.97 -2.83
C GLN A 56 -6.19 -5.71 -3.14
N ALA A 57 -7.10 -5.04 -3.82
CA ALA A 57 -8.33 -5.66 -4.29
C ALA A 57 -8.02 -6.66 -5.43
N GLU A 58 -8.86 -7.66 -5.54
CA GLU A 58 -8.80 -8.64 -6.62
C GLU A 58 -9.47 -8.10 -7.89
N ALA A 59 -9.01 -8.56 -9.03
CA ALA A 59 -9.62 -8.21 -10.32
C ALA A 59 -11.14 -8.52 -10.32
N PRO A 60 -11.97 -7.65 -10.95
CA PRO A 60 -11.62 -6.55 -11.83
C PRO A 60 -11.26 -5.22 -11.11
N ALA A 61 -11.34 -5.16 -9.79
CA ALA A 61 -10.94 -3.99 -9.04
C ALA A 61 -9.41 -3.80 -9.08
N ARG A 62 -8.97 -2.53 -9.05
CA ARG A 62 -7.55 -2.16 -9.17
C ARG A 62 -7.05 -1.38 -7.96
N VAL A 63 -7.94 -1.15 -7.00
CA VAL A 63 -7.65 -0.35 -5.81
C VAL A 63 -6.75 -1.10 -4.84
N GLY A 64 -5.75 -0.40 -4.33
CA GLY A 64 -4.89 -0.83 -3.25
C GLY A 64 -4.57 0.31 -2.31
N GLY A 65 -3.96 0.00 -1.19
CA GLY A 65 -3.60 1.02 -0.22
C GLY A 65 -2.92 0.48 1.02
N GLY A 66 -2.78 1.35 2.00
CA GLY A 66 -2.21 1.01 3.29
C GLY A 66 -2.17 2.21 4.22
N THR A 67 -1.90 1.97 5.47
CA THR A 67 -1.66 3.00 6.49
C THR A 67 -0.18 3.35 6.50
N VAL A 68 0.14 4.64 6.38
CA VAL A 68 1.52 5.14 6.39
C VAL A 68 1.69 6.11 7.54
N THR A 69 2.65 5.82 8.41
CA THR A 69 3.02 6.67 9.55
C THR A 69 4.40 7.25 9.30
N PHE A 70 4.49 8.57 9.38
CA PHE A 70 5.71 9.37 9.26
C PHE A 70 6.11 9.89 10.63
N GLU A 71 7.35 9.68 11.04
CA GLU A 71 7.92 10.39 12.19
C GLU A 71 8.15 11.88 11.83
N PRO A 72 8.31 12.78 12.81
CA PRO A 72 8.59 14.20 12.55
C PRO A 72 9.70 14.40 11.52
N GLY A 73 9.47 15.22 10.51
CA GLY A 73 10.40 15.50 9.41
C GLY A 73 10.47 14.43 8.31
N ALA A 74 9.85 13.28 8.51
CA ALA A 74 9.85 12.22 7.51
C ALA A 74 8.89 12.55 6.35
N ARG A 75 9.28 12.17 5.13
CA ARG A 75 8.53 12.49 3.92
C ARG A 75 8.79 11.50 2.79
N THR A 76 7.91 11.46 1.80
CA THR A 76 8.11 10.73 0.55
C THR A 76 9.16 11.41 -0.33
N ALA A 77 9.72 10.70 -1.29
CA ALA A 77 10.28 11.30 -2.49
C ALA A 77 9.16 11.95 -3.33
N TRP A 78 9.51 12.76 -4.32
CA TRP A 78 8.59 13.16 -5.38
C TRP A 78 8.09 11.90 -6.10
N HIS A 79 6.81 11.88 -6.45
CA HIS A 79 6.23 10.73 -7.16
C HIS A 79 4.93 11.12 -7.87
N THR A 80 4.46 10.23 -8.74
CA THR A 80 3.16 10.31 -9.41
C THR A 80 2.37 9.02 -9.25
N HIS A 81 1.07 9.11 -9.46
CA HIS A 81 0.18 7.96 -9.55
C HIS A 81 -0.56 7.98 -10.89
N PRO A 82 -0.56 6.88 -11.67
CA PRO A 82 -1.16 6.85 -13.01
C PRO A 82 -2.67 7.09 -13.02
N LEU A 83 -3.35 6.79 -11.92
CA LEU A 83 -4.80 6.97 -11.75
C LEU A 83 -5.14 7.88 -10.56
N GLY A 84 -4.15 8.63 -10.04
CA GLY A 84 -4.31 9.50 -8.89
C GLY A 84 -4.17 8.77 -7.55
N GLN A 85 -4.23 9.55 -6.48
CA GLN A 85 -4.13 9.06 -5.11
C GLN A 85 -5.10 9.83 -4.21
N THR A 86 -5.67 9.13 -3.24
CA THR A 86 -6.43 9.72 -2.14
C THR A 86 -5.69 9.46 -0.83
N LEU A 87 -5.46 10.51 -0.04
CA LEU A 87 -4.96 10.38 1.33
C LEU A 87 -6.07 10.76 2.30
N ILE A 88 -6.28 9.96 3.34
CA ILE A 88 -7.17 10.25 4.46
C ILE A 88 -6.30 10.41 5.69
N VAL A 89 -6.15 11.63 6.18
CA VAL A 89 -5.31 11.90 7.37
C VAL A 89 -6.05 11.42 8.61
N THR A 90 -5.39 10.59 9.42
CA THR A 90 -6.00 9.97 10.61
C THR A 90 -5.38 10.44 11.91
N ALA A 91 -4.13 10.92 11.91
CA ALA A 91 -3.46 11.41 13.11
C ALA A 91 -2.32 12.38 12.79
N GLY A 92 -2.00 13.27 13.74
CA GLY A 92 -0.85 14.16 13.69
C GLY A 92 -1.02 15.38 12.81
N ALA A 93 0.08 15.89 12.22
CA ALA A 93 0.09 17.01 11.30
C ALA A 93 1.06 16.74 10.16
N GLY A 94 0.60 16.93 8.94
CA GLY A 94 1.35 16.63 7.73
C GLY A 94 1.43 17.80 6.76
N LEU A 95 2.22 17.58 5.73
CA LEU A 95 2.45 18.50 4.63
C LEU A 95 2.21 17.75 3.32
N VAL A 96 1.66 18.46 2.32
CA VAL A 96 1.55 17.99 0.95
C VAL A 96 1.93 19.13 0.00
N GLN A 97 2.58 18.80 -1.11
CA GLN A 97 2.92 19.80 -2.13
C GLN A 97 2.80 19.16 -3.53
N HIS A 98 2.13 19.86 -4.42
CA HIS A 98 2.21 19.67 -5.87
C HIS A 98 3.47 20.39 -6.39
N TRP A 99 4.14 19.79 -7.38
CA TRP A 99 5.35 20.40 -7.95
C TRP A 99 5.07 21.80 -8.51
N GLY A 100 5.83 22.77 -8.00
CA GLY A 100 5.70 24.18 -8.40
C GLY A 100 4.68 25.00 -7.60
N ASP A 101 3.92 24.37 -6.71
CA ASP A 101 2.97 25.07 -5.84
C ASP A 101 3.52 25.28 -4.42
N GLN A 102 2.75 25.96 -3.58
CA GLN A 102 3.06 26.12 -2.16
C GLN A 102 2.76 24.83 -1.38
N ILE A 103 3.52 24.62 -0.31
CA ILE A 103 3.25 23.56 0.65
C ILE A 103 1.93 23.86 1.37
N GLN A 104 1.09 22.84 1.51
CA GLN A 104 -0.15 22.88 2.27
C GLN A 104 -0.07 21.99 3.49
N GLU A 105 -0.49 22.49 4.64
CA GLU A 105 -0.65 21.69 5.84
C GLU A 105 -1.93 20.87 5.77
N ILE A 106 -1.85 19.60 6.20
CA ILE A 106 -2.96 18.65 6.27
C ILE A 106 -3.10 18.08 7.69
N ARG A 107 -4.35 17.87 8.13
CA ARG A 107 -4.69 17.51 9.52
C ARG A 107 -5.69 16.35 9.57
N PRO A 108 -5.86 15.69 10.73
CA PRO A 108 -6.84 14.61 10.88
C PRO A 108 -8.24 15.02 10.44
N GLY A 109 -8.84 14.18 9.60
CA GLY A 109 -10.14 14.43 8.96
C GLY A 109 -10.04 14.98 7.54
N ASP A 110 -8.89 15.52 7.13
CA ASP A 110 -8.70 15.96 5.75
C ASP A 110 -8.63 14.79 4.78
N VAL A 111 -9.25 14.97 3.62
CA VAL A 111 -9.17 14.07 2.47
C VAL A 111 -8.45 14.81 1.35
N VAL A 112 -7.25 14.35 1.01
CA VAL A 112 -6.42 14.95 -0.04
C VAL A 112 -6.61 14.13 -1.32
N CYS A 113 -7.17 14.75 -2.35
CA CYS A 113 -7.37 14.14 -3.66
C CYS A 113 -6.29 14.62 -4.62
N ILE A 114 -5.41 13.74 -5.04
CA ILE A 114 -4.31 14.01 -5.95
C ILE A 114 -4.69 13.45 -7.33
N PRO A 115 -4.83 14.30 -8.36
CA PRO A 115 -5.22 13.86 -9.70
C PRO A 115 -4.18 12.94 -10.36
N PRO A 116 -4.58 12.16 -11.40
CA PRO A 116 -3.66 11.34 -12.16
C PRO A 116 -2.47 12.11 -12.74
N GLY A 117 -1.27 11.54 -12.59
CA GLY A 117 -0.02 12.09 -13.15
C GLY A 117 0.54 13.33 -12.46
N VAL A 118 -0.11 13.83 -11.41
CA VAL A 118 0.38 15.00 -10.67
C VAL A 118 1.62 14.62 -9.86
N LYS A 119 2.74 15.30 -10.14
CA LYS A 119 3.98 15.15 -9.37
C LYS A 119 3.83 15.84 -8.02
N HIS A 120 3.96 15.09 -6.94
CA HIS A 120 3.73 15.57 -5.58
C HIS A 120 4.60 14.83 -4.57
N TRP A 121 4.65 15.35 -3.37
CA TRP A 121 5.14 14.67 -2.17
C TRP A 121 4.22 14.96 -0.99
N HIS A 122 4.31 14.11 0.03
CA HIS A 122 3.65 14.32 1.32
C HIS A 122 4.50 13.72 2.45
N GLY A 123 4.25 14.20 3.68
CA GLY A 123 5.00 13.75 4.85
C GLY A 123 4.52 14.44 6.12
N ALA A 124 5.23 14.20 7.21
CA ALA A 124 4.99 14.83 8.51
C ALA A 124 5.52 16.26 8.53
N THR A 125 5.03 17.10 9.47
CA THR A 125 5.68 18.37 9.79
C THR A 125 7.02 18.13 10.50
N ALA A 126 7.82 19.17 10.66
CA ALA A 126 9.13 19.05 11.33
C ALA A 126 9.02 18.67 12.82
N THR A 127 7.91 18.97 13.45
CA THR A 127 7.71 18.83 14.90
C THR A 127 6.65 17.80 15.32
N SER A 128 5.81 17.35 14.37
CA SER A 128 4.74 16.38 14.61
C SER A 128 4.80 15.27 13.58
N GLY A 129 4.64 14.02 14.01
CA GLY A 129 4.41 12.92 13.10
C GLY A 129 3.05 13.02 12.42
N MET A 130 2.85 12.27 11.35
CA MET A 130 1.58 12.17 10.64
C MET A 130 1.26 10.72 10.29
N THR A 131 -0.01 10.36 10.39
CA THR A 131 -0.53 9.08 9.86
C THR A 131 -1.67 9.35 8.90
N HIS A 132 -1.65 8.68 7.75
CA HIS A 132 -2.74 8.68 6.80
C HIS A 132 -2.99 7.29 6.23
N ILE A 133 -4.17 7.08 5.67
CA ILE A 133 -4.48 5.97 4.77
C ILE A 133 -4.23 6.46 3.35
N ALA A 134 -3.36 5.76 2.62
CA ALA A 134 -3.13 6.02 1.19
C ALA A 134 -3.92 5.02 0.37
N ILE A 135 -4.65 5.52 -0.63
CA ILE A 135 -5.46 4.72 -1.55
C ILE A 135 -5.10 5.13 -2.97
N SER A 136 -4.80 4.16 -3.83
CA SER A 136 -4.52 4.38 -5.25
C SER A 136 -4.97 3.19 -6.09
N GLU A 137 -5.17 3.41 -7.39
CA GLU A 137 -5.44 2.34 -8.33
C GLU A 137 -4.21 2.04 -9.20
N SER A 138 -4.09 0.77 -9.60
CA SER A 138 -3.02 0.35 -10.50
C SER A 138 -3.46 0.44 -11.96
N ARG A 139 -2.55 0.90 -12.83
CA ARG A 139 -2.63 0.79 -14.30
C ARG A 139 -1.46 -0.07 -14.78
N ASP A 140 -1.75 -1.12 -15.53
CA ASP A 140 -0.73 -2.04 -16.06
C ASP A 140 0.23 -2.59 -14.98
N GLY A 141 -0.33 -2.88 -13.79
CA GLY A 141 0.42 -3.41 -12.64
C GLY A 141 1.21 -2.37 -11.84
N LYS A 142 1.15 -1.08 -12.21
CA LYS A 142 1.84 0.01 -11.51
C LYS A 142 0.84 0.95 -10.85
N SER A 143 1.04 1.25 -9.56
CA SER A 143 0.24 2.23 -8.81
C SER A 143 0.99 3.53 -8.52
N VAL A 144 2.32 3.54 -8.62
CA VAL A 144 3.19 4.67 -8.29
C VAL A 144 4.43 4.69 -9.20
N GLU A 145 4.90 5.89 -9.52
CA GLU A 145 6.18 6.13 -10.16
C GLU A 145 7.02 7.05 -9.27
N TRP A 146 8.09 6.49 -8.69
CA TRP A 146 8.98 7.21 -7.78
C TRP A 146 10.01 8.03 -8.54
N MET A 147 10.31 9.22 -8.02
CA MET A 147 11.23 10.19 -8.60
C MET A 147 12.30 10.58 -7.58
N GLU A 148 12.91 11.76 -7.75
CA GLU A 148 13.96 12.27 -6.88
C GLU A 148 13.47 12.55 -5.46
N LYS A 149 14.39 12.58 -4.52
CA LYS A 149 14.11 12.97 -3.13
C LYS A 149 13.70 14.44 -3.05
N VAL A 150 12.79 14.73 -2.13
CA VAL A 150 12.53 16.09 -1.68
C VAL A 150 13.72 16.58 -0.86
N THR A 151 14.38 17.65 -1.29
CA THR A 151 15.51 18.22 -0.56
C THR A 151 15.06 18.89 0.74
N ASP A 152 15.99 19.18 1.65
CA ASP A 152 15.67 19.89 2.87
C ASP A 152 15.23 21.34 2.61
N GLU A 153 15.72 21.95 1.54
CA GLU A 153 15.31 23.28 1.10
C GLU A 153 13.85 23.27 0.60
N GLN A 154 13.51 22.28 -0.23
CA GLN A 154 12.13 22.11 -0.73
C GLN A 154 11.15 21.81 0.41
N TYR A 155 11.55 21.03 1.39
CA TYR A 155 10.69 20.68 2.52
C TYR A 155 10.42 21.87 3.46
N ARG A 156 11.30 22.89 3.49
CA ARG A 156 11.20 24.06 4.38
C ARG A 156 10.58 25.30 3.74
N GLN A 157 10.23 25.24 2.46
CA GLN A 157 9.52 26.32 1.76
C GLN A 157 8.08 26.41 2.22
#